data_6d7011d84ba09484cc318a5bcd5f542f
#
_entry.id   6d7011d84ba09484cc318a5bcd5f542f
#
_cell.length_a   1.000
_cell.length_b   1.000
_cell.length_c   1.000
_cell.angle_alpha   90.00
_cell.angle_beta   90.00
_cell.angle_gamma   90.00
#
_symmetry.space_group_name_H-M   'P 1'
#
loop_
_entity.id
_entity.type
_entity.pdbx_description
1 polymer ?
#
loop_
_entity_poly.entity_id
_entity_poly.type
_entity_poly.pdbx_seq_one_letter_code
_entity_poly.pdbx_strand_id
1 'polypeptide(L)'
;MAGENTLTAILVQILAKGMMGLREQVLMTKLVNTDYSLEAKKKGYTIDIPLPSAISAGNVTPAATPSVATGITPTTAQITLSNWMHAGFNLNDAEVGRIRADQDFVPLQMNEAFKSLAKEINDSVFALYPGVYGYVGTAGTTPFGAGVEVASATNLRKTLHQQLCPRTDRRGILDFDAEAAALNLAPFSDAEKRGYSDTKTTGDLGRIFGFDWYGEDAVPTHTAGTVTSSPIAADAALDATSVGVSGGSGNYLEGDIITIAGDDQTYAVGATCDSSGGTLSITPGLKVAITGSSGPAISLKASHVVNLGFHRDAFGLAMRAPDAGIKELMGQTLGGNVLSSVTLQDPVSRLVMRLELIRGYKMTIWDVDCLWGAGLVSAARACRLAG
;
A
#
# COMPACT_ATOMS: atom_id res chain seq x y z
N MET A 1 -20.88 -43.74 24.96
CA MET A 1 -19.99 -42.98 24.05
C MET A 1 -20.40 -41.50 24.18
N ALA A 2 -19.61 -40.73 24.89
CA ALA A 2 -19.84 -39.29 25.01
C ALA A 2 -19.56 -38.66 23.63
N GLY A 3 -20.52 -37.91 23.10
CA GLY A 3 -20.41 -37.26 21.83
C GLY A 3 -19.19 -36.30 21.82
N GLU A 4 -18.25 -36.55 20.93
CA GLU A 4 -17.17 -35.60 20.65
C GLU A 4 -17.79 -34.29 20.16
N ASN A 5 -17.63 -33.24 20.95
CA ASN A 5 -17.99 -31.90 20.51
C ASN A 5 -17.13 -31.56 19.27
N THR A 6 -17.75 -31.40 18.14
CA THR A 6 -17.09 -30.98 16.90
C THR A 6 -16.67 -29.51 17.03
N LEU A 7 -15.54 -29.28 17.72
CA LEU A 7 -14.88 -27.96 17.86
C LEU A 7 -14.63 -27.29 16.53
N THR A 8 -14.45 -28.04 15.46
CA THR A 8 -14.21 -27.53 14.11
C THR A 8 -15.29 -26.56 13.62
N ALA A 9 -16.57 -26.82 13.93
CA ALA A 9 -17.67 -25.93 13.55
C ALA A 9 -17.63 -24.58 14.33
N ILE A 10 -17.23 -24.63 15.60
CA ILE A 10 -17.12 -23.44 16.46
C ILE A 10 -15.94 -22.60 16.02
N LEU A 11 -14.81 -23.22 15.68
CA LEU A 11 -13.62 -22.51 15.17
C LEU A 11 -13.91 -21.77 13.87
N VAL A 12 -14.64 -22.38 12.94
CA VAL A 12 -15.07 -21.72 11.69
C VAL A 12 -15.96 -20.50 11.99
N GLN A 13 -16.89 -20.61 12.96
CA GLN A 13 -17.76 -19.50 13.34
C GLN A 13 -16.98 -18.34 13.99
N ILE A 14 -16.02 -18.63 14.87
CA ILE A 14 -15.16 -17.63 15.50
C ILE A 14 -14.32 -16.91 14.43
N LEU A 15 -13.69 -17.67 13.55
CA LEU A 15 -12.90 -17.11 12.45
C LEU A 15 -13.76 -16.25 11.51
N ALA A 16 -14.96 -16.71 11.16
CA ALA A 16 -15.88 -15.95 10.31
C ALA A 16 -16.34 -14.63 10.96
N LYS A 17 -16.65 -14.63 12.26
CA LYS A 17 -16.99 -13.41 13.00
C LYS A 17 -15.82 -12.46 13.12
N GLY A 18 -14.61 -12.96 13.40
CA GLY A 18 -13.39 -12.16 13.44
C GLY A 18 -13.11 -11.49 12.10
N MET A 19 -13.25 -12.23 11.00
CA MET A 19 -13.06 -11.66 9.65
C MET A 19 -14.13 -10.61 9.28
N MET A 20 -15.35 -10.69 9.80
CA MET A 20 -16.35 -9.62 9.62
C MET A 20 -15.92 -8.32 10.31
N GLY A 21 -15.46 -8.37 11.56
CA GLY A 21 -14.94 -7.20 12.26
C GLY A 21 -13.68 -6.62 11.59
N LEU A 22 -12.87 -7.48 11.02
CA LEU A 22 -11.68 -7.09 10.27
C LEU A 22 -12.00 -6.31 8.99
N ARG A 23 -13.09 -6.64 8.30
CA ARG A 23 -13.54 -5.91 7.11
C ARG A 23 -13.81 -4.44 7.36
N GLU A 24 -14.23 -4.06 8.55
CA GLU A 24 -14.52 -2.67 8.89
C GLU A 24 -13.25 -1.86 9.10
N GLN A 25 -12.18 -2.50 9.58
CA GLN A 25 -10.95 -1.85 10.00
C GLN A 25 -9.83 -1.82 8.93
N VAL A 26 -9.84 -2.73 7.96
CA VAL A 26 -8.83 -2.78 6.91
C VAL A 26 -9.34 -2.09 5.64
N LEU A 27 -9.01 -0.82 5.50
CA LEU A 27 -9.43 -0.03 4.36
C LEU A 27 -8.58 -0.33 3.12
N MET A 28 -7.25 -0.33 3.23
CA MET A 28 -6.34 -0.48 2.09
C MET A 28 -6.55 -1.76 1.30
N THR A 29 -6.84 -2.88 1.96
CA THR A 29 -7.06 -4.16 1.25
C THR A 29 -8.27 -4.13 0.32
N LYS A 30 -9.27 -3.30 0.61
CA LYS A 30 -10.44 -3.07 -0.26
C LYS A 30 -10.13 -2.15 -1.42
N LEU A 31 -9.15 -1.27 -1.25
CA LEU A 31 -8.83 -0.19 -2.18
C LEU A 31 -7.73 -0.57 -3.18
N VAL A 32 -6.86 -1.52 -2.86
CA VAL A 32 -5.78 -1.97 -3.72
C VAL A 32 -6.17 -3.19 -4.57
N ASN A 33 -5.32 -3.55 -5.50
CA ASN A 33 -5.53 -4.74 -6.33
C ASN A 33 -5.10 -6.00 -5.58
N THR A 34 -6.08 -6.89 -5.30
CA THR A 34 -5.89 -8.18 -4.62
C THR A 34 -5.99 -9.39 -5.58
N ASP A 35 -6.11 -9.17 -6.89
CA ASP A 35 -6.31 -10.25 -7.87
C ASP A 35 -5.09 -11.17 -7.98
N TYR A 36 -3.92 -10.71 -7.54
CA TYR A 36 -2.66 -11.47 -7.50
C TYR A 36 -2.65 -12.62 -6.50
N SER A 37 -3.57 -12.64 -5.53
CA SER A 37 -3.66 -13.71 -4.53
C SER A 37 -3.94 -15.09 -5.15
N LEU A 38 -4.58 -15.15 -6.30
CA LEU A 38 -4.83 -16.40 -7.04
C LEU A 38 -3.53 -16.96 -7.65
N GLU A 39 -2.62 -16.10 -8.09
CA GLU A 39 -1.33 -16.51 -8.61
C GLU A 39 -0.36 -16.90 -7.49
N ALA A 40 -0.43 -16.26 -6.34
CA ALA A 40 0.34 -16.60 -5.15
C ALA A 40 0.15 -18.07 -4.75
N LYS A 41 -1.05 -18.61 -4.90
CA LYS A 41 -1.36 -20.02 -4.63
C LYS A 41 -0.62 -21.00 -5.56
N LYS A 42 -0.27 -20.56 -6.78
CA LYS A 42 0.30 -21.44 -7.82
C LYS A 42 1.82 -21.36 -7.89
N LYS A 43 2.41 -20.17 -7.70
CA LYS A 43 3.82 -19.89 -8.01
C LYS A 43 4.76 -19.80 -6.79
N GLY A 44 4.27 -19.98 -5.57
CA GLY A 44 5.09 -19.91 -4.36
C GLY A 44 5.20 -18.50 -3.78
N TYR A 45 6.42 -18.05 -3.41
CA TYR A 45 6.61 -16.81 -2.63
C TYR A 45 6.74 -15.52 -3.45
N THR A 46 7.03 -15.60 -4.76
CA THR A 46 7.23 -14.43 -5.61
C THR A 46 6.28 -14.47 -6.80
N ILE A 47 5.65 -13.35 -7.06
CA ILE A 47 4.71 -13.15 -8.17
C ILE A 47 5.30 -12.09 -9.08
N ASP A 48 5.53 -12.45 -10.34
CA ASP A 48 6.02 -11.55 -11.38
C ASP A 48 4.84 -10.99 -12.17
N ILE A 49 4.68 -9.67 -12.14
CA ILE A 49 3.63 -8.95 -12.87
C ILE A 49 4.28 -8.33 -14.11
N PRO A 50 3.95 -8.79 -15.31
CA PRO A 50 4.50 -8.21 -16.53
C PRO A 50 3.91 -6.80 -16.74
N LEU A 51 4.78 -5.83 -16.93
CA LEU A 51 4.42 -4.46 -17.29
C LEU A 51 4.65 -4.25 -18.79
N PRO A 52 3.63 -3.82 -19.55
CA PRO A 52 3.80 -3.55 -20.97
C PRO A 52 4.71 -2.34 -21.17
N SER A 53 5.67 -2.45 -22.08
CA SER A 53 6.46 -1.31 -22.53
C SER A 53 5.69 -0.47 -23.55
N ALA A 54 5.93 0.85 -23.53
CA ALA A 54 5.31 1.75 -24.49
C ALA A 54 5.88 1.50 -25.91
N ILE A 55 5.00 1.47 -26.88
CA ILE A 55 5.36 1.34 -28.29
C ILE A 55 5.02 2.65 -28.99
N SER A 56 5.99 3.21 -29.70
CA SER A 56 5.76 4.39 -30.52
C SER A 56 5.26 4.01 -31.92
N ALA A 57 4.24 4.71 -32.40
CA ALA A 57 3.80 4.58 -33.78
C ALA A 57 4.74 5.39 -34.70
N GLY A 58 5.15 4.80 -35.80
CA GLY A 58 5.95 5.45 -36.83
C GLY A 58 5.19 5.60 -38.16
N ASN A 59 5.59 6.58 -38.97
CA ASN A 59 5.04 6.72 -40.31
C ASN A 59 5.51 5.58 -41.21
N VAL A 60 4.59 5.03 -42.00
CA VAL A 60 4.94 4.03 -43.02
C VAL A 60 5.52 4.73 -44.22
N THR A 61 6.78 4.42 -44.55
CA THR A 61 7.39 4.84 -45.81
C THR A 61 7.39 3.61 -46.75
N PRO A 62 6.67 3.64 -47.87
CA PRO A 62 6.71 2.56 -48.84
C PRO A 62 8.14 2.30 -49.32
N ALA A 63 8.66 1.11 -49.11
CA ALA A 63 9.99 0.69 -49.57
C ALA A 63 10.00 -0.79 -49.92
N ALA A 64 11.04 -1.26 -50.64
CA ALA A 64 11.17 -2.66 -51.05
C ALA A 64 11.30 -3.63 -49.86
N THR A 65 11.73 -3.13 -48.70
CA THR A 65 11.80 -3.91 -47.43
C THR A 65 10.90 -3.27 -46.39
N PRO A 66 10.11 -4.07 -45.63
CA PRO A 66 9.30 -3.54 -44.53
C PRO A 66 10.17 -2.89 -43.46
N SER A 67 9.68 -1.81 -42.83
CA SER A 67 10.33 -1.21 -41.68
C SER A 67 10.40 -2.23 -40.53
N VAL A 68 11.59 -2.41 -39.96
CA VAL A 68 11.79 -3.34 -38.85
C VAL A 68 11.14 -2.75 -37.60
N ALA A 69 10.24 -3.49 -36.97
CA ALA A 69 9.70 -3.13 -35.68
C ALA A 69 10.80 -3.17 -34.61
N THR A 70 10.82 -2.18 -33.72
CA THR A 70 11.76 -2.16 -32.58
C THR A 70 11.40 -3.30 -31.61
N GLY A 71 12.42 -4.04 -31.14
CA GLY A 71 12.23 -5.09 -30.14
C GLY A 71 11.63 -4.52 -28.86
N ILE A 72 10.73 -5.24 -28.24
CA ILE A 72 10.07 -4.88 -26.98
C ILE A 72 10.78 -5.61 -25.85
N THR A 73 11.19 -4.88 -24.81
CA THR A 73 11.72 -5.45 -23.57
C THR A 73 10.70 -5.20 -22.46
N PRO A 74 9.80 -6.15 -22.16
CA PRO A 74 8.86 -5.99 -21.06
C PRO A 74 9.61 -5.99 -19.73
N THR A 75 9.19 -5.11 -18.83
CA THR A 75 9.65 -5.07 -17.45
C THR A 75 8.66 -5.83 -16.55
N THR A 76 9.13 -6.32 -15.41
CA THR A 76 8.28 -7.00 -14.44
C THR A 76 8.33 -6.27 -13.11
N ALA A 77 7.17 -6.09 -12.48
CA ALA A 77 7.09 -5.74 -11.07
C ALA A 77 6.91 -7.02 -10.26
N GLN A 78 7.58 -7.10 -9.12
CA GLN A 78 7.55 -8.29 -8.27
C GLN A 78 6.81 -8.01 -6.97
N ILE A 79 5.95 -8.95 -6.56
CA ILE A 79 5.37 -8.99 -5.23
C ILE A 79 5.89 -10.24 -4.54
N THR A 80 6.64 -10.06 -3.45
CA THR A 80 7.17 -11.16 -2.65
C THR A 80 6.34 -11.32 -1.38
N LEU A 81 5.87 -12.55 -1.11
CA LEU A 81 5.19 -12.86 0.14
C LEU A 81 6.24 -13.04 1.24
N SER A 82 6.65 -11.94 1.86
CA SER A 82 7.71 -11.91 2.87
C SER A 82 7.18 -11.77 4.29
N ASN A 83 5.94 -11.29 4.45
CA ASN A 83 5.37 -11.02 5.76
C ASN A 83 4.55 -12.22 6.24
N TRP A 84 5.10 -12.95 7.18
CA TRP A 84 4.38 -14.01 7.88
C TRP A 84 4.29 -13.63 9.34
N MET A 85 3.10 -13.26 9.76
CA MET A 85 2.84 -12.81 11.12
C MET A 85 1.73 -13.60 11.76
N HIS A 86 1.79 -13.65 13.07
CA HIS A 86 0.79 -14.32 13.88
C HIS A 86 0.38 -13.45 15.06
N ALA A 87 -0.83 -13.62 15.51
CA ALA A 87 -1.35 -13.03 16.73
C ALA A 87 -2.17 -14.07 17.47
N GLY A 88 -1.88 -14.26 18.74
CA GLY A 88 -2.56 -15.29 19.52
C GLY A 88 -2.47 -15.05 21.01
N PHE A 89 -3.18 -15.87 21.75
CA PHE A 89 -3.17 -15.89 23.22
C PHE A 89 -3.22 -17.33 23.73
N ASN A 90 -2.78 -17.52 24.96
CA ASN A 90 -2.81 -18.80 25.62
C ASN A 90 -3.72 -18.76 26.85
N LEU A 91 -4.36 -19.87 27.13
CA LEU A 91 -5.16 -20.08 28.32
C LEU A 91 -4.68 -21.35 29.01
N ASN A 92 -4.40 -21.30 30.31
CA ASN A 92 -4.12 -22.49 31.08
C ASN A 92 -5.40 -23.19 31.50
N ASP A 93 -5.30 -24.46 31.87
CA ASP A 93 -6.49 -25.30 32.23
C ASP A 93 -7.26 -24.76 33.43
N ALA A 94 -6.59 -24.04 34.34
CA ALA A 94 -7.25 -23.42 35.48
C ALA A 94 -8.06 -22.18 35.07
N GLU A 95 -7.51 -21.38 34.11
CA GLU A 95 -8.20 -20.20 33.55
C GLU A 95 -9.40 -20.60 32.70
N VAL A 96 -9.26 -21.63 31.87
CA VAL A 96 -10.39 -22.18 31.11
C VAL A 96 -11.55 -22.59 32.03
N GLY A 97 -11.26 -23.17 33.19
CA GLY A 97 -12.27 -23.50 34.17
C GLY A 97 -13.02 -22.28 34.75
N ARG A 98 -12.35 -21.16 34.90
CA ARG A 98 -12.94 -19.88 35.34
C ARG A 98 -13.73 -19.17 34.26
N ILE A 99 -13.23 -19.22 33.01
CA ILE A 99 -13.82 -18.56 31.85
C ILE A 99 -15.01 -19.34 31.29
N ARG A 100 -15.19 -20.61 31.65
CA ARG A 100 -16.33 -21.42 31.20
C ARG A 100 -17.72 -20.82 31.51
N ALA A 101 -17.76 -19.87 32.44
CA ALA A 101 -18.96 -19.11 32.75
C ALA A 101 -19.21 -17.95 31.75
N ASP A 102 -18.19 -17.51 31.03
CA ASP A 102 -18.27 -16.39 30.06
C ASP A 102 -17.94 -16.93 28.66
N GLN A 103 -18.98 -17.25 27.89
CA GLN A 103 -18.86 -17.84 26.56
C GLN A 103 -18.34 -16.84 25.51
N ASP A 104 -18.33 -15.54 25.82
CA ASP A 104 -17.94 -14.49 24.89
C ASP A 104 -16.46 -14.07 25.02
N PHE A 105 -15.75 -14.52 26.05
CA PHE A 105 -14.37 -14.13 26.30
C PHE A 105 -13.40 -14.53 25.16
N VAL A 106 -13.45 -15.77 24.71
CA VAL A 106 -12.58 -16.26 23.62
C VAL A 106 -12.85 -15.49 22.31
N PRO A 107 -14.12 -15.29 21.88
CA PRO A 107 -14.40 -14.46 20.72
C PRO A 107 -13.89 -13.03 20.82
N LEU A 108 -13.96 -12.41 22.01
CA LEU A 108 -13.45 -11.05 22.22
C LEU A 108 -11.93 -10.96 22.05
N GLN A 109 -11.17 -11.86 22.65
CA GLN A 109 -9.72 -11.92 22.53
C GLN A 109 -9.29 -12.22 21.10
N MET A 110 -10.01 -13.08 20.39
CA MET A 110 -9.76 -13.37 18.99
C MET A 110 -9.98 -12.13 18.11
N ASN A 111 -11.00 -11.31 18.39
CA ASN A 111 -11.22 -10.07 17.66
C ASN A 111 -10.04 -9.10 17.80
N GLU A 112 -9.43 -9.00 18.98
CA GLU A 112 -8.22 -8.17 19.17
C GLU A 112 -7.00 -8.73 18.40
N ALA A 113 -6.85 -10.05 18.33
CA ALA A 113 -5.82 -10.67 17.51
C ALA A 113 -6.03 -10.34 16.00
N PHE A 114 -7.28 -10.42 15.52
CA PHE A 114 -7.62 -10.04 14.15
C PHE A 114 -7.35 -8.56 13.87
N LYS A 115 -7.70 -7.65 14.78
CA LYS A 115 -7.44 -6.22 14.65
C LYS A 115 -5.94 -5.92 14.54
N SER A 116 -5.12 -6.59 15.35
CA SER A 116 -3.68 -6.45 15.30
C SER A 116 -3.11 -6.83 13.94
N LEU A 117 -3.49 -8.00 13.40
CA LEU A 117 -3.06 -8.44 12.07
C LEU A 117 -3.60 -7.54 10.96
N ALA A 118 -4.82 -7.05 11.10
CA ALA A 118 -5.43 -6.11 10.18
C ALA A 118 -4.61 -4.82 10.03
N LYS A 119 -4.20 -4.27 11.17
CA LYS A 119 -3.37 -3.07 11.20
C LYS A 119 -2.03 -3.30 10.50
N GLU A 120 -1.35 -4.41 10.79
CA GLU A 120 -0.07 -4.73 10.15
C GLU A 120 -0.18 -4.87 8.61
N ILE A 121 -1.26 -5.47 8.12
CA ILE A 121 -1.52 -5.55 6.68
C ILE A 121 -1.73 -4.15 6.09
N ASN A 122 -2.52 -3.31 6.75
CA ASN A 122 -2.79 -1.94 6.33
C ASN A 122 -1.51 -1.10 6.29
N ASP A 123 -0.73 -1.14 7.36
CA ASP A 123 0.55 -0.44 7.50
C ASP A 123 1.57 -0.91 6.44
N SER A 124 1.58 -2.21 6.10
CA SER A 124 2.48 -2.75 5.07
C SER A 124 2.19 -2.22 3.67
N VAL A 125 0.93 -1.90 3.36
CA VAL A 125 0.56 -1.27 2.08
C VAL A 125 0.91 0.21 2.09
N PHE A 126 0.66 0.92 3.18
CA PHE A 126 1.08 2.31 3.33
C PHE A 126 2.60 2.47 3.26
N ALA A 127 3.37 1.52 3.81
CA ALA A 127 4.84 1.54 3.76
C ALA A 127 5.43 1.55 2.34
N LEU A 128 4.62 1.37 1.30
CA LEU A 128 5.04 1.48 -0.10
C LEU A 128 5.06 2.93 -0.63
N TYR A 129 4.60 3.90 0.14
CA TYR A 129 4.56 5.32 -0.29
C TYR A 129 5.93 5.88 -0.74
N PRO A 130 7.09 5.44 -0.21
CA PRO A 130 8.38 5.98 -0.64
C PRO A 130 8.64 5.89 -2.15
N GLY A 131 8.09 4.87 -2.81
CA GLY A 131 8.18 4.72 -4.26
C GLY A 131 7.27 5.64 -5.08
N VAL A 132 6.33 6.35 -4.45
CA VAL A 132 5.40 7.25 -5.15
C VAL A 132 6.05 8.60 -5.34
N TYR A 133 6.32 8.99 -6.59
CA TYR A 133 7.00 10.24 -6.93
C TYR A 133 6.07 11.44 -7.17
N GLY A 134 4.81 11.19 -7.53
CA GLY A 134 3.82 12.26 -7.71
C GLY A 134 3.62 13.03 -6.40
N TYR A 135 3.65 14.36 -6.46
CA TYR A 135 3.51 15.20 -5.27
C TYR A 135 2.64 16.42 -5.57
N VAL A 136 1.68 16.67 -4.70
CA VAL A 136 0.77 17.81 -4.75
C VAL A 136 0.61 18.35 -3.33
N GLY A 137 0.43 19.65 -3.19
CA GLY A 137 0.27 20.31 -1.90
C GLY A 137 1.55 20.98 -1.40
N THR A 138 1.46 21.50 -0.20
CA THR A 138 2.57 22.14 0.51
C THR A 138 2.68 21.50 1.88
N ALA A 139 3.86 21.04 2.21
CA ALA A 139 4.14 20.46 3.54
C ALA A 139 3.72 21.42 4.67
N GLY A 140 3.04 20.89 5.68
CA GLY A 140 2.50 21.66 6.79
C GLY A 140 1.22 22.44 6.49
N THR A 141 0.62 22.25 5.30
CA THR A 141 -0.67 22.84 4.94
C THR A 141 -1.67 21.73 4.73
N THR A 142 -2.64 21.61 5.63
CA THR A 142 -3.68 20.58 5.57
C THR A 142 -4.41 20.62 4.22
N PRO A 143 -4.47 19.52 3.46
CA PRO A 143 -5.26 19.44 2.24
C PRO A 143 -6.72 19.81 2.50
N PHE A 144 -7.34 20.43 1.52
CA PHE A 144 -8.71 20.97 1.64
C PHE A 144 -8.89 22.09 2.68
N GLY A 145 -7.83 22.45 3.42
CA GLY A 145 -7.85 23.56 4.36
C GLY A 145 -7.92 24.93 3.68
N ALA A 146 -7.91 25.98 4.49
CA ALA A 146 -7.98 27.35 4.01
C ALA A 146 -6.85 27.69 3.02
N GLY A 147 -7.19 28.26 1.88
CA GLY A 147 -6.27 28.66 0.82
C GLY A 147 -5.90 27.57 -0.20
N VAL A 148 -6.20 26.31 0.07
CA VAL A 148 -5.95 25.19 -0.87
C VAL A 148 -7.22 24.42 -1.25
N GLU A 149 -8.24 24.44 -0.43
CA GLU A 149 -9.63 24.01 -0.66
C GLU A 149 -9.79 22.96 -1.78
N VAL A 150 -10.68 23.21 -2.75
CA VAL A 150 -10.94 22.33 -3.90
C VAL A 150 -9.70 22.17 -4.80
N ALA A 151 -8.74 23.09 -4.76
CA ALA A 151 -7.50 23.01 -5.52
C ALA A 151 -6.69 21.75 -5.18
N SER A 152 -6.78 21.24 -3.95
CA SER A 152 -6.14 19.98 -3.54
C SER A 152 -6.58 18.80 -4.43
N ALA A 153 -7.89 18.61 -4.62
CA ALA A 153 -8.42 17.53 -5.45
C ALA A 153 -8.16 17.74 -6.95
N THR A 154 -8.28 18.98 -7.44
CA THR A 154 -8.11 19.28 -8.87
C THR A 154 -6.66 19.20 -9.29
N ASN A 155 -5.70 19.62 -8.45
CA ASN A 155 -4.27 19.46 -8.69
C ASN A 155 -3.85 17.99 -8.62
N LEU A 156 -4.37 17.23 -7.67
CA LEU A 156 -4.16 15.77 -7.59
C LEU A 156 -4.62 15.09 -8.89
N ARG A 157 -5.80 15.46 -9.36
CA ARG A 157 -6.34 14.97 -10.64
C ARG A 157 -5.47 15.36 -11.82
N LYS A 158 -4.98 16.63 -11.88
CA LYS A 158 -4.08 17.12 -12.91
C LYS A 158 -2.79 16.30 -12.95
N THR A 159 -2.15 16.10 -11.82
CA THR A 159 -0.88 15.35 -11.72
C THR A 159 -1.05 13.91 -12.20
N LEU A 160 -2.11 13.21 -11.75
CA LEU A 160 -2.39 11.86 -12.25
C LEU A 160 -2.72 11.81 -13.76
N HIS A 161 -3.29 12.87 -14.34
CA HIS A 161 -3.47 12.95 -15.79
C HIS A 161 -2.14 13.16 -16.52
N GLN A 162 -1.23 13.98 -15.98
CA GLN A 162 0.12 14.17 -16.52
C GLN A 162 0.94 12.86 -16.48
N GLN A 163 0.71 12.03 -15.46
CA GLN A 163 1.30 10.70 -15.32
C GLN A 163 0.61 9.62 -16.18
N LEU A 164 -0.35 10.00 -17.02
CA LEU A 164 -1.13 9.07 -17.87
C LEU A 164 -1.89 7.98 -17.09
N CYS A 165 -2.24 8.25 -15.84
CA CYS A 165 -3.04 7.35 -15.02
C CYS A 165 -4.48 7.23 -15.59
N PRO A 166 -5.07 6.03 -15.66
CA PRO A 166 -6.47 5.83 -16.06
C PRO A 166 -7.42 6.72 -15.25
N ARG A 167 -8.56 7.10 -15.86
CA ARG A 167 -9.52 8.03 -15.24
C ARG A 167 -10.56 7.35 -14.37
N THR A 168 -10.68 6.05 -14.50
CA THR A 168 -11.61 5.20 -13.73
C THR A 168 -10.92 4.71 -12.46
N ASP A 169 -11.68 4.23 -11.49
CA ASP A 169 -11.22 3.56 -10.27
C ASP A 169 -10.11 4.30 -9.50
N ARG A 170 -10.19 5.63 -9.47
CA ARG A 170 -9.30 6.45 -8.66
C ARG A 170 -9.84 6.59 -7.26
N ARG A 171 -8.97 6.45 -6.29
CA ARG A 171 -9.25 6.49 -4.86
C ARG A 171 -8.37 7.51 -4.19
N GLY A 172 -8.92 8.18 -3.18
CA GLY A 172 -8.21 9.13 -2.35
C GLY A 172 -8.31 8.72 -0.89
N ILE A 173 -7.19 8.70 -0.19
CA ILE A 173 -7.11 8.44 1.24
C ILE A 173 -6.59 9.67 1.92
N LEU A 174 -7.29 10.10 2.95
CA LEU A 174 -7.03 11.30 3.72
C LEU A 174 -6.76 10.93 5.18
N ASP A 175 -5.89 11.67 5.81
CA ASP A 175 -5.79 11.71 7.26
C ASP A 175 -7.01 12.46 7.86
N PHE A 176 -7.22 12.33 9.15
CA PHE A 176 -8.40 12.89 9.81
C PHE A 176 -8.48 14.41 9.73
N ASP A 177 -7.35 15.12 9.71
CA ASP A 177 -7.33 16.57 9.58
C ASP A 177 -7.77 17.02 8.18
N ALA A 178 -7.28 16.32 7.15
CA ALA A 178 -7.70 16.60 5.77
C ALA A 178 -9.16 16.17 5.50
N GLU A 179 -9.61 15.06 6.11
CA GLU A 179 -11.02 14.64 6.05
C GLU A 179 -11.94 15.68 6.69
N ALA A 180 -11.61 16.13 7.90
CA ALA A 180 -12.38 17.18 8.58
C ALA A 180 -12.41 18.49 7.78
N ALA A 181 -11.29 18.87 7.18
CA ALA A 181 -11.22 20.03 6.29
C ALA A 181 -12.10 19.85 5.04
N ALA A 182 -12.09 18.66 4.42
CA ALA A 182 -12.90 18.34 3.26
C ALA A 182 -14.41 18.40 3.57
N LEU A 183 -14.84 17.87 4.72
CA LEU A 183 -16.24 17.91 5.17
C LEU A 183 -16.76 19.34 5.38
N ASN A 184 -15.89 20.30 5.68
CA ASN A 184 -16.25 21.70 5.80
C ASN A 184 -16.46 22.41 4.45
N LEU A 185 -16.07 21.79 3.33
CA LEU A 185 -16.21 22.38 2.02
C LEU A 185 -17.59 22.12 1.41
N ALA A 186 -18.20 23.16 0.87
CA ALA A 186 -19.50 23.09 0.23
C ALA A 186 -19.65 22.02 -0.88
N PRO A 187 -18.64 21.78 -1.76
CA PRO A 187 -18.72 20.70 -2.75
C PRO A 187 -18.86 19.29 -2.15
N PHE A 188 -18.38 19.08 -0.94
CA PHE A 188 -18.49 17.79 -0.24
C PHE A 188 -19.75 17.71 0.64
N SER A 189 -20.15 18.80 1.28
CA SER A 189 -21.22 18.81 2.28
C SER A 189 -22.58 19.23 1.74
N ASP A 190 -22.66 20.10 0.72
CA ASP A 190 -23.94 20.66 0.26
C ASP A 190 -24.62 19.72 -0.74
N ALA A 191 -25.83 19.25 -0.38
CA ALA A 191 -26.65 18.39 -1.20
C ALA A 191 -26.99 18.99 -2.58
N GLU A 192 -27.22 20.33 -2.66
CA GLU A 192 -27.50 21.03 -3.91
C GLU A 192 -26.33 20.97 -4.90
N LYS A 193 -25.09 21.09 -4.40
CA LYS A 193 -23.89 21.09 -5.24
C LYS A 193 -23.42 19.68 -5.59
N ARG A 194 -23.76 18.71 -4.77
CA ARG A 194 -23.38 17.31 -4.93
C ARG A 194 -24.47 16.47 -5.61
N GLY A 195 -25.73 16.87 -5.51
CA GLY A 195 -26.89 16.07 -5.95
C GLY A 195 -27.19 14.85 -5.05
N TYR A 196 -26.69 14.84 -3.80
CA TYR A 196 -26.65 13.67 -2.94
C TYR A 196 -26.56 14.07 -1.46
N SER A 197 -27.36 13.51 -0.57
CA SER A 197 -27.51 13.99 0.82
C SER A 197 -26.74 13.18 1.88
N ASP A 198 -26.15 12.06 1.51
CA ASP A 198 -25.66 11.08 2.48
C ASP A 198 -24.46 11.55 3.32
N THR A 199 -23.65 12.47 2.81
CA THR A 199 -22.50 13.00 3.57
C THR A 199 -22.90 13.63 4.90
N LYS A 200 -24.03 14.34 4.95
CA LYS A 200 -24.51 14.97 6.19
C LYS A 200 -25.05 13.98 7.22
N THR A 201 -25.45 12.80 6.77
CA THR A 201 -26.02 11.76 7.63
C THR A 201 -25.01 10.72 8.07
N THR A 202 -24.08 10.35 7.19
CA THR A 202 -23.10 9.29 7.43
C THR A 202 -21.69 9.78 7.68
N GLY A 203 -21.36 11.04 7.29
CA GLY A 203 -20.00 11.56 7.30
C GLY A 203 -19.12 11.05 6.14
N ASP A 204 -19.68 10.22 5.26
CA ASP A 204 -18.92 9.63 4.15
C ASP A 204 -18.67 10.66 3.03
N LEU A 205 -17.40 10.87 2.67
CA LEU A 205 -17.00 11.79 1.61
C LEU A 205 -17.48 11.34 0.22
N GLY A 206 -17.54 10.04 -0.04
CA GLY A 206 -17.98 9.42 -1.28
C GLY A 206 -17.22 9.89 -2.53
N ARG A 207 -17.89 9.88 -3.72
CA ARG A 207 -17.23 10.13 -5.00
C ARG A 207 -17.38 11.58 -5.46
N ILE A 208 -16.25 12.31 -5.46
CA ILE A 208 -16.17 13.71 -5.93
C ILE A 208 -14.88 13.92 -6.75
N PHE A 209 -14.94 14.76 -7.78
CA PHE A 209 -13.83 15.07 -8.69
C PHE A 209 -13.19 13.85 -9.37
N GLY A 210 -13.92 12.72 -9.40
CA GLY A 210 -13.47 11.48 -10.03
C GLY A 210 -12.63 10.59 -9.13
N PHE A 211 -12.61 10.86 -7.83
CA PHE A 211 -12.04 10.02 -6.79
C PHE A 211 -13.11 9.54 -5.83
N ASP A 212 -12.96 8.33 -5.33
CA ASP A 212 -13.68 7.83 -4.17
C ASP A 212 -12.82 8.13 -2.94
N TRP A 213 -13.31 9.01 -2.05
CA TRP A 213 -12.56 9.52 -0.91
C TRP A 213 -12.86 8.75 0.37
N TYR A 214 -11.81 8.47 1.14
CA TYR A 214 -11.88 7.73 2.40
C TYR A 214 -10.99 8.39 3.45
N GLY A 215 -11.43 8.40 4.70
CA GLY A 215 -10.62 8.78 5.87
C GLY A 215 -9.94 7.54 6.47
N GLU A 216 -8.68 7.67 6.92
CA GLU A 216 -7.91 6.57 7.50
C GLU A 216 -6.95 7.11 8.57
N ASP A 217 -6.82 6.40 9.70
CA ASP A 217 -5.93 6.78 10.80
C ASP A 217 -4.48 6.33 10.59
N ALA A 218 -4.26 5.34 9.74
CA ALA A 218 -2.95 4.77 9.47
C ALA A 218 -2.12 5.56 8.44
N VAL A 219 -2.56 6.78 8.05
CA VAL A 219 -1.82 7.62 7.10
C VAL A 219 -0.46 8.02 7.69
N PRO A 220 0.66 7.65 7.03
CA PRO A 220 1.99 7.92 7.58
C PRO A 220 2.41 9.37 7.42
N THR A 221 3.29 9.81 8.29
CA THR A 221 4.01 11.08 8.14
C THR A 221 5.42 10.80 7.62
N HIS A 222 5.77 11.41 6.49
CA HIS A 222 7.12 11.34 5.94
C HIS A 222 8.03 12.35 6.64
N THR A 223 9.16 11.89 7.15
CA THR A 223 10.20 12.74 7.69
C THR A 223 11.25 12.96 6.60
N ALA A 224 11.39 14.18 6.13
CA ALA A 224 12.34 14.53 5.10
C ALA A 224 13.77 14.53 5.62
N GLY A 225 14.71 14.29 4.71
CA GLY A 225 16.13 14.41 4.97
C GLY A 225 16.56 15.83 5.35
N THR A 226 17.80 15.98 5.77
CA THR A 226 18.36 17.23 6.31
C THR A 226 19.20 18.01 5.29
N VAL A 227 19.03 17.73 4.00
CA VAL A 227 19.86 18.31 2.94
C VAL A 227 19.64 19.81 2.79
N THR A 228 20.75 20.54 2.82
CA THR A 228 20.78 21.98 2.53
C THR A 228 21.52 22.21 1.24
N SER A 229 20.96 22.46 0.13
CA SER A 229 21.59 22.79 -1.16
C SER A 229 22.57 21.71 -1.66
N SER A 230 22.18 20.99 -2.67
CA SER A 230 23.04 20.00 -3.33
C SER A 230 22.86 20.14 -4.84
N PRO A 231 23.83 20.71 -5.56
CA PRO A 231 23.79 20.73 -7.01
C PRO A 231 24.09 19.34 -7.58
N ILE A 232 23.62 19.12 -8.79
CA ILE A 232 23.99 17.93 -9.56
C ILE A 232 25.46 18.08 -10.00
N ALA A 233 26.28 17.07 -9.72
CA ALA A 233 27.72 17.10 -9.85
C ALA A 233 28.23 16.68 -11.23
N ALA A 234 27.41 15.95 -12.00
CA ALA A 234 27.83 15.36 -13.27
C ALA A 234 26.68 15.36 -14.30
N ASP A 235 27.06 15.22 -15.56
CA ASP A 235 26.10 15.02 -16.64
C ASP A 235 25.21 13.80 -16.36
N ALA A 236 23.91 13.97 -16.61
CA ALA A 236 22.94 12.89 -16.49
C ALA A 236 22.09 12.84 -17.75
N ALA A 237 22.02 11.68 -18.36
CA ALA A 237 21.25 11.46 -19.59
C ALA A 237 19.74 11.47 -19.33
N LEU A 238 18.97 11.66 -20.39
CA LEU A 238 17.53 11.42 -20.37
C LEU A 238 17.27 9.99 -19.87
N ASP A 239 16.20 9.80 -19.09
CA ASP A 239 15.80 8.53 -18.46
C ASP A 239 16.82 7.94 -17.46
N ALA A 240 17.87 8.69 -17.07
CA ALA A 240 18.76 8.22 -16.01
C ALA A 240 18.01 8.10 -14.68
N THR A 241 18.17 6.97 -14.02
CA THR A 241 17.57 6.66 -12.70
C THR A 241 18.52 6.94 -11.54
N SER A 242 19.71 7.48 -11.84
CA SER A 242 20.69 7.87 -10.84
C SER A 242 21.39 9.17 -11.26
N VAL A 243 21.65 10.02 -10.28
CA VAL A 243 22.24 11.35 -10.47
C VAL A 243 23.35 11.55 -9.45
N GLY A 244 24.53 11.99 -9.91
CA GLY A 244 25.62 12.36 -9.00
C GLY A 244 25.32 13.70 -8.31
N VAL A 245 25.51 13.76 -7.01
CA VAL A 245 25.33 14.97 -6.20
C VAL A 245 26.63 15.33 -5.48
N SER A 246 26.86 16.62 -5.21
CA SER A 246 28.03 17.07 -4.46
C SER A 246 27.79 18.41 -3.76
N GLY A 247 28.67 18.74 -2.82
CA GLY A 247 28.74 20.07 -2.20
C GLY A 247 27.58 20.41 -1.27
N GLY A 248 26.67 19.48 -1.01
CA GLY A 248 25.62 19.64 0.00
C GLY A 248 26.07 19.25 1.40
N SER A 249 25.21 19.42 2.38
CA SER A 249 25.36 18.87 3.72
C SER A 249 24.07 18.18 4.14
N GLY A 250 24.21 17.09 4.92
CA GLY A 250 23.08 16.24 5.32
C GLY A 250 22.78 15.12 4.32
N ASN A 251 21.79 14.31 4.64
CA ASN A 251 21.43 13.13 3.85
C ASN A 251 20.04 13.27 3.26
N TYR A 252 19.88 12.80 2.02
CA TYR A 252 18.59 12.42 1.48
C TYR A 252 18.15 11.11 2.12
N LEU A 253 16.89 10.99 2.42
CA LEU A 253 16.28 9.76 2.93
C LEU A 253 15.47 9.06 1.82
N GLU A 254 15.30 7.76 1.97
CA GLU A 254 14.40 7.00 1.10
C GLU A 254 12.97 7.56 1.18
N GLY A 255 12.38 7.80 0.03
CA GLY A 255 11.04 8.38 -0.07
C GLY A 255 10.98 9.89 -0.06
N ASP A 256 12.11 10.58 0.08
CA ASP A 256 12.17 12.03 -0.10
C ASP A 256 11.66 12.44 -1.50
N ILE A 257 10.95 13.55 -1.55
CA ILE A 257 10.53 14.15 -2.82
C ILE A 257 11.43 15.32 -3.16
N ILE A 258 12.02 15.27 -4.34
CA ILE A 258 12.88 16.30 -4.85
C ILE A 258 12.34 16.90 -6.15
N THR A 259 12.71 18.15 -6.39
CA THR A 259 12.53 18.85 -7.66
C THR A 259 13.87 19.36 -8.15
N ILE A 260 14.08 19.31 -9.45
CA ILE A 260 15.31 19.77 -10.11
C ILE A 260 14.97 21.06 -10.83
N ALA A 261 15.80 22.10 -10.64
CA ALA A 261 15.54 23.40 -11.28
C ALA A 261 15.55 23.25 -12.82
N GLY A 262 14.50 23.77 -13.47
CA GLY A 262 14.29 23.64 -14.92
C GLY A 262 13.50 22.40 -15.34
N ASP A 263 13.07 21.57 -14.40
CA ASP A 263 12.17 20.43 -14.65
C ASP A 263 10.92 20.52 -13.76
N ASP A 264 9.76 20.40 -14.38
CA ASP A 264 8.45 20.41 -13.68
C ASP A 264 8.12 19.06 -13.03
N GLN A 265 8.93 18.02 -13.26
CA GLN A 265 8.74 16.69 -12.72
C GLN A 265 9.21 16.61 -11.27
N THR A 266 8.46 15.92 -10.43
CA THR A 266 8.88 15.52 -9.09
C THR A 266 9.51 14.12 -9.14
N TYR A 267 10.51 13.89 -8.32
CA TYR A 267 11.22 12.61 -8.23
C TYR A 267 11.23 12.12 -6.80
N ALA A 268 11.04 10.81 -6.62
CA ALA A 268 11.21 10.16 -5.34
C ALA A 268 12.62 9.59 -5.21
N VAL A 269 13.23 9.76 -4.06
CA VAL A 269 14.55 9.21 -3.73
C VAL A 269 14.37 7.73 -3.37
N GLY A 270 15.10 6.85 -4.06
CA GLY A 270 14.98 5.40 -3.90
C GLY A 270 15.83 4.81 -2.78
N ALA A 271 16.85 5.51 -2.33
CA ALA A 271 17.73 5.08 -1.24
C ALA A 271 18.40 6.27 -0.57
N THR A 272 18.71 6.11 0.72
CA THR A 272 19.44 7.13 1.49
C THR A 272 20.79 7.44 0.85
N CYS A 273 21.09 8.74 0.65
CA CYS A 273 22.30 9.22 0.00
C CYS A 273 22.87 10.45 0.71
N ASP A 274 24.19 10.49 0.86
CA ASP A 274 24.91 11.68 1.35
C ASP A 274 24.96 12.76 0.26
N SER A 275 24.56 13.97 0.58
CA SER A 275 24.55 15.12 -0.35
C SER A 275 25.91 15.73 -0.59
N SER A 276 26.93 15.42 0.22
CA SER A 276 28.29 15.94 0.08
C SER A 276 29.05 15.33 -1.12
N GLY A 277 28.66 14.14 -1.56
CA GLY A 277 29.26 13.44 -2.69
C GLY A 277 28.77 12.02 -2.79
N GLY A 278 27.69 11.79 -3.49
CA GLY A 278 27.08 10.48 -3.64
C GLY A 278 26.32 10.32 -4.95
N THR A 279 25.78 9.13 -5.16
CA THR A 279 24.88 8.83 -6.29
C THR A 279 23.46 8.72 -5.74
N LEU A 280 22.63 9.67 -6.10
CA LEU A 280 21.23 9.73 -5.72
C LEU A 280 20.40 8.86 -6.67
N SER A 281 19.78 7.82 -6.15
CA SER A 281 18.81 7.00 -6.90
C SER A 281 17.47 7.73 -6.96
N ILE A 282 16.90 7.86 -8.14
CA ILE A 282 15.63 8.58 -8.36
C ILE A 282 14.62 7.74 -9.13
N THR A 283 13.38 7.98 -8.85
CA THR A 283 12.22 7.40 -9.57
C THR A 283 11.21 8.53 -9.85
N PRO A 284 10.72 8.70 -11.10
CA PRO A 284 11.07 8.02 -12.34
C PRO A 284 12.46 8.46 -12.86
N GLY A 285 12.87 7.94 -14.02
CA GLY A 285 14.05 8.45 -14.72
C GLY A 285 13.91 9.93 -15.11
N LEU A 286 15.04 10.61 -15.29
CA LEU A 286 15.10 12.04 -15.64
C LEU A 286 14.30 12.35 -16.89
N LYS A 287 13.45 13.36 -16.83
CA LYS A 287 12.65 13.84 -17.95
C LYS A 287 13.43 14.78 -18.88
N VAL A 288 14.44 15.42 -18.35
CA VAL A 288 15.32 16.36 -19.07
C VAL A 288 16.75 15.96 -18.82
N ALA A 289 17.56 15.84 -19.88
CA ALA A 289 18.98 15.58 -19.75
C ALA A 289 19.68 16.79 -19.10
N ILE A 290 20.57 16.50 -18.17
CA ILE A 290 21.34 17.53 -17.45
C ILE A 290 22.76 17.50 -17.97
N THR A 291 23.28 18.67 -18.33
CA THR A 291 24.66 18.85 -18.82
C THR A 291 25.39 19.87 -17.95
N GLY A 292 26.61 19.53 -17.57
CA GLY A 292 27.53 20.43 -16.85
C GLY A 292 27.83 19.97 -15.42
N SER A 293 29.08 20.23 -15.03
CA SER A 293 29.61 19.87 -13.69
C SER A 293 29.12 20.76 -12.54
N SER A 294 28.28 21.75 -12.81
CA SER A 294 27.58 22.61 -11.86
C SER A 294 26.11 22.64 -12.27
N GLY A 295 25.49 21.48 -12.26
CA GLY A 295 24.12 21.29 -12.73
C GLY A 295 23.07 22.06 -11.89
N PRO A 296 21.79 21.94 -12.27
CA PRO A 296 20.71 22.64 -11.58
C PRO A 296 20.62 22.22 -10.11
N ALA A 297 20.15 23.17 -9.28
CA ALA A 297 19.94 22.91 -7.86
C ALA A 297 18.80 21.90 -7.65
N ILE A 298 19.01 21.00 -6.70
CA ILE A 298 17.97 20.10 -6.21
C ILE A 298 17.30 20.76 -5.02
N SER A 299 15.97 20.80 -5.03
CA SER A 299 15.17 21.27 -3.91
C SER A 299 14.42 20.09 -3.27
N LEU A 300 14.66 19.87 -1.98
CA LEU A 300 13.99 18.87 -1.18
C LEU A 300 12.64 19.40 -0.68
N LYS A 301 11.59 18.58 -0.73
CA LYS A 301 10.31 18.89 -0.08
C LYS A 301 10.40 18.55 1.42
N ALA A 302 9.79 19.41 2.25
CA ALA A 302 9.81 19.22 3.70
C ALA A 302 8.96 18.02 4.15
N SER A 303 9.11 17.66 5.43
CA SER A 303 8.31 16.61 6.09
C SER A 303 6.81 16.92 5.98
N HIS A 304 6.01 15.91 5.68
CA HIS A 304 4.58 16.07 5.40
C HIS A 304 3.80 14.81 5.72
N VAL A 305 2.51 14.98 5.97
CA VAL A 305 1.56 13.87 6.05
C VAL A 305 1.29 13.35 4.64
N VAL A 306 1.34 12.03 4.45
CA VAL A 306 1.28 11.39 3.12
C VAL A 306 -0.15 10.91 2.82
N ASN A 307 -1.04 11.85 2.53
CA ASN A 307 -2.32 11.49 1.93
C ASN A 307 -2.08 10.95 0.51
N LEU A 308 -2.85 9.96 0.08
CA LEU A 308 -2.62 9.28 -1.19
C LEU A 308 -3.82 9.40 -2.13
N GLY A 309 -3.55 9.77 -3.39
CA GLY A 309 -4.49 9.61 -4.48
C GLY A 309 -3.94 8.61 -5.50
N PHE A 310 -4.66 7.53 -5.79
CA PHE A 310 -4.14 6.46 -6.61
C PHE A 310 -5.23 5.73 -7.41
N HIS A 311 -4.80 5.00 -8.43
CA HIS A 311 -5.63 4.04 -9.14
C HIS A 311 -5.48 2.67 -8.47
N ARG A 312 -6.53 1.86 -8.46
CA ARG A 312 -6.54 0.53 -7.86
C ARG A 312 -5.29 -0.32 -8.19
N ASP A 313 -4.82 -0.27 -9.43
CA ASP A 313 -3.67 -1.06 -9.88
C ASP A 313 -2.31 -0.40 -9.60
N ALA A 314 -2.25 0.67 -8.80
CA ALA A 314 -0.97 1.25 -8.38
C ALA A 314 -0.27 0.32 -7.39
N PHE A 315 -1.04 -0.23 -6.45
CA PHE A 315 -0.57 -1.14 -5.42
C PHE A 315 -1.15 -2.54 -5.61
N GLY A 316 -0.35 -3.54 -5.36
CA GLY A 316 -0.77 -4.94 -5.36
C GLY A 316 -0.59 -5.56 -3.97
N LEU A 317 -1.60 -6.29 -3.53
CA LEU A 317 -1.55 -7.09 -2.32
C LEU A 317 -1.81 -8.55 -2.71
N ALA A 318 -0.91 -9.42 -2.31
CA ALA A 318 -1.05 -10.86 -2.50
C ALA A 318 -1.08 -11.54 -1.14
N MET A 319 -2.03 -12.43 -0.94
CA MET A 319 -2.18 -13.19 0.29
C MET A 319 -2.37 -14.67 0.00
N ARG A 320 -1.80 -15.48 0.86
CA ARG A 320 -1.92 -16.93 0.81
C ARG A 320 -2.01 -17.50 2.22
N ALA A 321 -2.79 -18.56 2.41
CA ALA A 321 -2.68 -19.32 3.64
C ALA A 321 -1.29 -19.93 3.74
N PRO A 322 -0.63 -19.90 4.91
CA PRO A 322 0.57 -20.67 5.14
C PRO A 322 0.30 -22.16 4.87
N ASP A 323 1.24 -22.85 4.25
CA ASP A 323 1.08 -24.29 3.98
C ASP A 323 1.01 -25.07 5.30
N ALA A 324 0.15 -26.06 5.35
CA ALA A 324 -0.07 -26.88 6.54
C ALA A 324 1.11 -27.81 6.89
N GLY A 325 2.32 -27.45 6.42
CA GLY A 325 3.56 -28.17 6.66
C GLY A 325 3.69 -29.48 5.88
N ILE A 326 4.69 -30.25 6.21
CA ILE A 326 5.14 -31.48 5.53
C ILE A 326 4.06 -32.60 5.47
N LYS A 327 2.88 -32.39 6.07
CA LYS A 327 1.77 -33.35 6.06
C LYS A 327 1.38 -33.82 4.65
N GLU A 328 1.36 -32.91 3.68
CA GLU A 328 1.03 -33.26 2.28
C GLU A 328 2.19 -33.88 1.51
N LEU A 329 3.44 -33.55 1.88
CA LEU A 329 4.60 -33.98 1.13
C LEU A 329 5.07 -35.41 1.50
N MET A 330 4.85 -35.87 2.72
CA MET A 330 5.37 -37.15 3.21
C MET A 330 4.30 -38.14 3.66
N GLY A 331 3.03 -37.82 3.59
CA GLY A 331 1.94 -38.74 4.00
C GLY A 331 1.97 -39.14 5.48
N GLN A 332 2.84 -38.54 6.29
CA GLN A 332 2.95 -38.79 7.72
C GLN A 332 2.49 -37.59 8.53
N THR A 333 1.71 -37.86 9.55
CA THR A 333 1.36 -36.91 10.60
C THR A 333 2.62 -36.64 11.42
N LEU A 334 3.42 -35.65 11.07
CA LEU A 334 4.40 -35.13 12.01
C LEU A 334 3.64 -34.54 13.18
N GLY A 335 3.79 -35.20 14.33
CA GLY A 335 3.11 -34.86 15.55
C GLY A 335 3.51 -33.50 16.10
N GLY A 336 2.86 -32.46 15.57
CA GLY A 336 2.76 -31.20 16.27
C GLY A 336 1.56 -31.25 17.22
N ASN A 337 1.62 -30.56 18.32
CA ASN A 337 0.54 -30.43 19.31
C ASN A 337 -0.67 -29.64 18.77
N VAL A 338 -0.84 -29.54 17.44
CA VAL A 338 -1.95 -28.85 16.79
C VAL A 338 -3.19 -29.74 16.87
N LEU A 339 -4.19 -29.31 17.63
CA LEU A 339 -5.47 -30.00 17.77
C LEU A 339 -6.35 -29.82 16.55
N SER A 340 -6.39 -28.59 16.02
CA SER A 340 -7.19 -28.23 14.85
C SER A 340 -6.58 -27.03 14.14
N SER A 341 -6.64 -27.05 12.82
CA SER A 341 -6.23 -25.93 11.97
C SER A 341 -7.35 -25.67 10.96
N VAL A 342 -7.80 -24.43 10.88
CA VAL A 342 -8.87 -24.00 9.98
C VAL A 342 -8.39 -22.79 9.20
N THR A 343 -8.50 -22.87 7.88
CA THR A 343 -8.19 -21.75 6.98
C THR A 343 -9.48 -21.20 6.40
N LEU A 344 -9.64 -19.89 6.45
CA LEU A 344 -10.76 -19.18 5.85
C LEU A 344 -10.25 -18.08 4.91
N GLN A 345 -10.89 -17.97 3.76
CA GLN A 345 -10.70 -16.86 2.83
C GLN A 345 -11.96 -16.01 2.81
N ASP A 346 -11.79 -14.70 3.01
CA ASP A 346 -12.89 -13.77 2.85
C ASP A 346 -13.16 -13.50 1.36
N PRO A 347 -14.37 -13.74 0.86
CA PRO A 347 -14.70 -13.53 -0.54
C PRO A 347 -14.71 -12.04 -0.95
N VAL A 348 -14.88 -11.12 0.00
CA VAL A 348 -14.98 -9.66 -0.25
C VAL A 348 -13.62 -8.99 -0.23
N SER A 349 -12.90 -9.10 0.90
CA SER A 349 -11.56 -8.51 1.07
C SER A 349 -10.44 -9.39 0.53
N ARG A 350 -10.73 -10.66 0.18
CA ARG A 350 -9.77 -11.69 -0.23
C ARG A 350 -8.68 -11.99 0.79
N LEU A 351 -8.87 -11.53 2.01
CA LEU A 351 -7.98 -11.85 3.12
C LEU A 351 -8.01 -13.34 3.40
N VAL A 352 -6.85 -13.93 3.60
CA VAL A 352 -6.68 -15.35 3.91
C VAL A 352 -6.01 -15.47 5.26
N MET A 353 -6.69 -16.08 6.21
CA MET A 353 -6.17 -16.30 7.56
C MET A 353 -6.31 -17.77 7.95
N ARG A 354 -5.38 -18.23 8.77
CA ARG A 354 -5.41 -19.56 9.36
C ARG A 354 -5.54 -19.41 10.86
N LEU A 355 -6.47 -20.15 11.46
CA LEU A 355 -6.62 -20.27 12.89
C LEU A 355 -6.13 -21.66 13.31
N GLU A 356 -5.17 -21.70 14.21
CA GLU A 356 -4.64 -22.91 14.80
C GLU A 356 -4.96 -22.99 16.29
N LEU A 357 -5.38 -24.18 16.72
CA LEU A 357 -5.55 -24.51 18.12
C LEU A 357 -4.46 -25.49 18.51
N ILE A 358 -3.56 -25.06 19.35
CA ILE A 358 -2.39 -25.85 19.76
C ILE A 358 -2.49 -26.22 21.22
N ARG A 359 -2.31 -27.49 21.52
CA ARG A 359 -2.27 -27.98 22.91
C ARG A 359 -0.84 -28.06 23.42
N GLY A 360 -0.52 -27.25 24.42
CA GLY A 360 0.71 -27.34 25.20
C GLY A 360 0.51 -28.11 26.50
N TYR A 361 1.57 -28.18 27.32
CA TYR A 361 1.46 -28.77 28.66
C TYR A 361 0.58 -27.90 29.56
N LYS A 362 -0.63 -28.39 29.88
CA LYS A 362 -1.63 -27.72 30.71
C LYS A 362 -2.04 -26.31 30.22
N MET A 363 -1.93 -26.07 28.93
CA MET A 363 -2.36 -24.84 28.28
C MET A 363 -2.91 -25.10 26.88
N THR A 364 -3.76 -24.24 26.42
CA THR A 364 -4.27 -24.21 25.04
C THR A 364 -3.92 -22.85 24.43
N ILE A 365 -3.32 -22.87 23.25
CA ILE A 365 -2.92 -21.68 22.50
C ILE A 365 -3.90 -21.53 21.33
N TRP A 366 -4.43 -20.35 21.19
CA TRP A 366 -5.26 -19.91 20.08
C TRP A 366 -4.39 -18.97 19.23
N ASP A 367 -4.07 -19.36 18.03
CA ASP A 367 -3.16 -18.62 17.17
C ASP A 367 -3.79 -18.37 15.82
N VAL A 368 -3.74 -17.11 15.37
CA VAL A 368 -4.16 -16.70 14.03
C VAL A 368 -2.94 -16.23 13.29
N ASP A 369 -2.70 -16.78 12.13
CA ASP A 369 -1.60 -16.36 11.29
C ASP A 369 -2.05 -16.05 9.86
N CYS A 370 -1.26 -15.22 9.19
CA CYS A 370 -1.44 -14.89 7.79
C CYS A 370 -0.08 -14.66 7.10
N LEU A 371 -0.03 -14.94 5.81
CA LEU A 371 1.11 -14.73 4.95
C LEU A 371 0.72 -13.80 3.81
N TRP A 372 1.41 -12.66 3.70
CA TRP A 372 1.11 -11.68 2.65
C TRP A 372 2.37 -11.02 2.09
N GLY A 373 2.19 -10.36 0.97
CA GLY A 373 3.17 -9.48 0.37
C GLY A 373 2.46 -8.30 -0.28
N ALA A 374 2.99 -7.11 -0.09
CA ALA A 374 2.55 -5.90 -0.74
C ALA A 374 3.64 -5.38 -1.69
N GLY A 375 3.24 -4.77 -2.80
CA GLY A 375 4.18 -4.23 -3.77
C GLY A 375 3.60 -3.03 -4.53
N LEU A 376 4.46 -2.07 -4.84
CA LEU A 376 4.13 -0.97 -5.74
C LEU A 376 4.28 -1.45 -7.19
N VAL A 377 3.16 -1.66 -7.87
CA VAL A 377 3.13 -2.17 -9.25
C VAL A 377 3.44 -1.05 -10.25
N SER A 378 2.89 0.15 -10.01
CA SER A 378 3.11 1.29 -10.91
C SER A 378 3.09 2.60 -10.14
N ALA A 379 4.26 3.20 -9.96
CA ALA A 379 4.42 4.50 -9.32
C ALA A 379 3.69 5.64 -10.05
N ALA A 380 3.57 5.56 -11.38
CA ALA A 380 2.86 6.54 -12.20
C ALA A 380 1.34 6.57 -11.96
N ARG A 381 0.78 5.58 -11.27
CA ARG A 381 -0.64 5.50 -10.96
C ARG A 381 -0.99 5.98 -9.56
N ALA A 382 -0.03 6.53 -8.85
CA ALA A 382 -0.21 7.10 -7.51
C ALA A 382 0.42 8.49 -7.40
N CYS A 383 -0.12 9.30 -6.47
CA CYS A 383 0.36 10.63 -6.19
C CYS A 383 0.14 10.94 -4.70
N ARG A 384 1.12 11.57 -4.07
CA ARG A 384 1.02 12.05 -2.69
C ARG A 384 0.31 13.40 -2.67
N LEU A 385 -0.62 13.56 -1.76
CA LEU A 385 -1.22 14.83 -1.41
C LEU A 385 -0.68 15.24 -0.03
N ALA A 386 0.29 16.14 -0.04
CA ALA A 386 1.00 16.55 1.17
C ALA A 386 0.13 17.41 2.08
N GLY A 387 0.16 17.06 3.39
CA GLY A 387 -0.46 17.77 4.48
C GLY A 387 0.56 18.40 5.44
#